data_8a835d8f7a0cc85981589593761e35d2
#
_entry.id   8a835d8f7a0cc85981589593761e35d2
#
_cell.length_a   1.000
_cell.length_b   1.000
_cell.length_c   1.000
_cell.angle_alpha   90.00
_cell.angle_beta   90.00
_cell.angle_gamma   90.00
#
_symmetry.space_group_name_H-M   'P 1'
#
loop_
_entity.id
_entity.type
_entity.pdbx_description
1 polymer ?
#
loop_
_entity_poly.entity_id
_entity_poly.type
_entity_poly.pdbx_seq_one_letter_code
_entity_poly.pdbx_strand_id
1 'polypeptide(L)'
;MIPGAFDHRRSAVDPVWKSAAELYGALGAKRGLAAGDIVEEFQIVREAVVRILFQAPPGRYGAALSLSDALRLNRFLDSGVTHASIGHTDGLFFALFHGSGVSTVPTAELVAEVEEQLDALEMEWAAEGKPG
;
A
#
# COMPACT_ATOMS: atom_id res chain seq x y z
N MET A 1 23.44 11.25 0.13
CA MET A 1 22.29 10.53 -0.45
C MET A 1 22.08 10.99 -1.88
N ILE A 2 22.01 10.07 -2.80
CA ILE A 2 21.79 10.38 -4.21
C ILE A 2 20.29 10.50 -4.44
N PRO A 3 19.78 11.69 -4.84
CA PRO A 3 18.32 11.90 -5.00
C PRO A 3 17.66 10.92 -5.97
N GLY A 4 18.35 10.55 -7.03
CA GLY A 4 17.82 9.63 -8.04
C GLY A 4 17.55 8.22 -7.51
N ALA A 5 18.34 7.74 -6.54
CA ALA A 5 18.15 6.41 -5.96
C ALA A 5 16.85 6.31 -5.15
N PHE A 6 16.51 7.39 -4.44
CA PHE A 6 15.26 7.45 -3.67
C PHE A 6 14.04 7.46 -4.58
N ASP A 7 14.07 8.26 -5.62
CA ASP A 7 12.98 8.36 -6.58
C ASP A 7 12.76 7.03 -7.32
N HIS A 8 13.84 6.33 -7.65
CA HIS A 8 13.76 5.02 -8.28
C HIS A 8 13.05 3.98 -7.40
N ARG A 9 13.43 3.92 -6.12
CA ARG A 9 12.77 3.02 -5.15
C ARG A 9 11.30 3.34 -4.96
N ARG A 10 10.97 4.61 -4.89
CA ARG A 10 9.59 5.07 -4.79
C ARG A 10 8.78 4.64 -6.00
N SER A 11 9.33 4.78 -7.20
CA SER A 11 8.68 4.36 -8.44
C SER A 11 8.38 2.85 -8.45
N ALA A 12 9.25 2.03 -7.84
CA ALA A 12 9.03 0.60 -7.74
C ALA A 12 7.98 0.23 -6.69
N VAL A 13 7.92 0.99 -5.58
CA VAL A 13 7.00 0.72 -4.48
C VAL A 13 5.57 1.18 -4.77
N ASP A 14 5.39 2.31 -5.45
CA ASP A 14 4.07 2.88 -5.70
C ASP A 14 3.08 1.90 -6.36
N PRO A 15 3.43 1.20 -7.44
CA PRO A 15 2.50 0.23 -8.04
C PRO A 15 2.10 -0.90 -7.10
N VAL A 16 3.05 -1.41 -6.31
CA VAL A 16 2.81 -2.48 -5.34
C VAL A 16 1.85 -1.99 -4.25
N TRP A 17 2.10 -0.78 -3.74
CA TRP A 17 1.25 -0.17 -2.72
C TRP A 17 -0.18 -0.01 -3.21
N LYS A 18 -0.36 0.52 -4.41
CA LYS A 18 -1.67 0.73 -5.01
C LYS A 18 -2.42 -0.58 -5.22
N SER A 19 -1.75 -1.60 -5.76
CA SER A 19 -2.34 -2.92 -5.98
C SER A 19 -2.71 -3.60 -4.67
N ALA A 20 -1.85 -3.51 -3.66
CA ALA A 20 -2.11 -4.06 -2.33
C ALA A 20 -3.30 -3.35 -1.67
N ALA A 21 -3.39 -2.04 -1.81
CA ALA A 21 -4.51 -1.27 -1.27
C ALA A 21 -5.83 -1.64 -1.94
N GLU A 22 -5.84 -1.79 -3.27
CA GLU A 22 -7.02 -2.25 -3.99
C GLU A 22 -7.46 -3.64 -3.55
N LEU A 23 -6.52 -4.55 -3.40
CA LEU A 23 -6.80 -5.90 -2.89
C LEU A 23 -7.40 -5.83 -1.48
N TYR A 24 -6.83 -5.02 -0.61
CA TYR A 24 -7.32 -4.84 0.75
C TYR A 24 -8.77 -4.34 0.74
N GLY A 25 -9.07 -3.35 -0.11
CA GLY A 25 -10.42 -2.83 -0.25
C GLY A 25 -11.40 -3.88 -0.78
N ALA A 26 -11.02 -4.63 -1.79
CA ALA A 26 -11.85 -5.69 -2.36
C ALA A 26 -12.13 -6.80 -1.33
N LEU A 27 -11.13 -7.20 -0.57
CA LEU A 27 -11.30 -8.19 0.51
C LEU A 27 -12.18 -7.65 1.63
N GLY A 28 -12.06 -6.37 1.96
CA GLY A 28 -12.92 -5.72 2.94
C GLY A 28 -14.38 -5.74 2.51
N ALA A 29 -14.66 -5.42 1.27
CA ALA A 29 -16.01 -5.50 0.71
C ALA A 29 -16.58 -6.92 0.79
N LYS A 30 -15.78 -7.91 0.46
CA LYS A 30 -16.16 -9.32 0.51
C LYS A 30 -16.49 -9.76 1.94
N ARG A 31 -15.82 -9.19 2.93
CA ARG A 31 -16.06 -9.48 4.36
C ARG A 31 -17.17 -8.63 4.98
N GLY A 32 -17.79 -7.77 4.20
CA GLY A 32 -18.88 -6.92 4.66
C GLY A 32 -18.46 -5.65 5.37
N LEU A 33 -17.18 -5.27 5.25
CA LEU A 33 -16.71 -4.01 5.82
C LEU A 33 -17.23 -2.84 5.02
N ALA A 34 -17.63 -1.78 5.72
CA ALA A 34 -18.01 -0.52 5.09
C ALA A 34 -16.75 0.25 4.65
N ALA A 35 -16.93 1.16 3.70
CA ALA A 35 -15.83 2.01 3.23
C ALA A 35 -15.19 2.79 4.38
N GLY A 36 -16.00 3.26 5.34
CA GLY A 36 -15.50 3.97 6.52
C GLY A 36 -14.56 3.13 7.38
N ASP A 37 -14.85 1.85 7.53
CA ASP A 37 -14.00 0.92 8.28
C ASP A 37 -12.61 0.82 7.65
N ILE A 38 -12.55 0.79 6.32
CA ILE A 38 -11.31 0.72 5.57
C ILE A 38 -10.49 2.01 5.76
N VAL A 39 -11.15 3.16 5.71
CA VAL A 39 -10.48 4.44 5.96
C VAL A 39 -9.91 4.49 7.38
N GLU A 40 -10.67 4.03 8.37
CA GLU A 40 -10.22 3.98 9.76
C GLU A 40 -8.98 3.11 9.94
N GLU A 41 -8.92 1.96 9.28
CA GLU A 41 -7.75 1.09 9.30
C GLU A 41 -6.50 1.81 8.78
N PHE A 42 -6.63 2.55 7.68
CA PHE A 42 -5.52 3.34 7.15
C PHE A 42 -5.09 4.47 8.08
N GLN A 43 -6.04 5.06 8.80
CA GLN A 43 -5.73 6.09 9.82
C GLN A 43 -4.91 5.49 10.96
N ILE A 44 -5.25 4.28 11.40
CA ILE A 44 -4.49 3.55 12.42
C ILE A 44 -3.08 3.26 11.94
N VAL A 45 -2.93 2.81 10.70
CA VAL A 45 -1.62 2.57 10.09
C VAL A 45 -0.81 3.87 10.04
N ARG A 46 -1.43 4.96 9.63
CA ARG A 46 -0.77 6.29 9.60
C ARG A 46 -0.24 6.65 10.97
N GLU A 47 -1.07 6.54 11.99
CA GLU A 47 -0.67 6.85 13.36
C GLU A 47 0.50 5.98 13.81
N ALA A 48 0.45 4.69 13.54
CA ALA A 48 1.52 3.76 13.89
C ALA A 48 2.85 4.14 13.21
N VAL A 49 2.80 4.45 11.91
CA VAL A 49 4.00 4.84 11.14
C VAL A 49 4.58 6.14 11.69
N VAL A 50 3.75 7.13 11.93
CA VAL A 50 4.19 8.42 12.48
C VAL A 50 4.84 8.23 13.85
N ARG A 51 4.22 7.44 14.73
CA ARG A 51 4.79 7.15 16.06
C ARG A 51 6.15 6.48 15.95
N ILE A 52 6.30 5.48 15.08
CA ILE A 52 7.57 4.79 14.87
C ILE A 52 8.64 5.77 14.42
N LEU A 53 8.34 6.63 13.45
CA LEU A 53 9.30 7.58 12.92
C LEU A 53 9.76 8.61 13.96
N PHE A 54 8.86 9.10 14.80
CA PHE A 54 9.18 10.10 15.81
C PHE A 54 9.74 9.52 17.09
N GLN A 55 9.56 8.22 17.36
CA GLN A 55 10.12 7.53 18.52
C GLN A 55 11.46 6.87 18.22
N ALA A 56 11.87 6.82 16.95
CA ALA A 56 13.14 6.22 16.56
C ALA A 56 14.31 6.98 17.19
N PRO A 57 15.36 6.27 17.65
CA PRO A 57 16.55 6.93 18.20
C PRO A 57 17.18 7.88 17.17
N PRO A 58 17.72 9.03 17.63
CA PRO A 58 18.43 9.94 16.72
C PRO A 58 19.56 9.21 15.99
N GLY A 59 19.67 9.46 14.68
CA GLY A 59 20.69 8.87 13.83
C GLY A 59 20.33 7.55 13.17
N ARG A 60 19.28 6.87 13.62
CA ARG A 60 18.85 5.60 13.01
C ARG A 60 18.29 5.81 11.60
N TYR A 61 17.56 6.89 11.40
CA TYR A 61 16.99 7.28 10.10
C TYR A 61 17.59 8.59 9.59
N GLY A 62 18.75 9.00 10.13
CA GLY A 62 19.39 10.25 9.78
C GLY A 62 18.78 11.45 10.49
N ALA A 63 18.78 12.59 9.82
CA ALA A 63 18.24 13.82 10.37
C ALA A 63 16.74 13.72 10.65
N ALA A 64 16.23 14.61 11.49
CA ALA A 64 14.80 14.70 11.76
C ALA A 64 14.00 14.79 10.46
N LEU A 65 12.83 14.18 10.47
CA LEU A 65 11.92 14.17 9.33
C LEU A 65 11.56 15.59 8.95
N SER A 66 11.80 15.98 7.70
CA SER A 66 11.44 17.31 7.21
C SER A 66 9.93 17.39 6.96
N LEU A 67 9.41 18.62 6.89
CA LEU A 67 8.00 18.83 6.49
C LEU A 67 7.73 18.22 5.12
N SER A 68 8.67 18.36 4.19
CA SER A 68 8.55 17.78 2.84
C SER A 68 8.41 16.27 2.90
N ASP A 69 9.21 15.60 3.73
CA ASP A 69 9.14 14.15 3.91
C ASP A 69 7.82 13.72 4.55
N ALA A 70 7.35 14.47 5.55
CA ALA A 70 6.06 14.20 6.18
C ALA A 70 4.91 14.33 5.18
N LEU A 71 4.93 15.34 4.33
CA LEU A 71 3.93 15.53 3.29
C LEU A 71 3.96 14.42 2.25
N ARG A 72 5.14 13.95 1.85
CA ARG A 72 5.29 12.82 0.94
C ARG A 72 4.72 11.54 1.55
N LEU A 73 5.00 11.30 2.82
CA LEU A 73 4.46 10.15 3.54
C LEU A 73 2.93 10.21 3.59
N ASN A 74 2.37 11.37 3.91
CA ASN A 74 0.92 11.55 3.92
C ASN A 74 0.29 11.29 2.55
N ARG A 75 0.90 11.77 1.48
CA ARG A 75 0.41 11.51 0.11
C ARG A 75 0.47 10.04 -0.25
N PHE A 76 1.52 9.37 0.18
CA PHE A 76 1.66 7.93 -0.03
C PHE A 76 0.54 7.16 0.68
N LEU A 77 0.27 7.48 1.94
CA LEU A 77 -0.81 6.86 2.71
C LEU A 77 -2.19 7.19 2.13
N ASP A 78 -2.40 8.43 1.73
CA ASP A 78 -3.66 8.86 1.10
C ASP A 78 -3.91 8.16 -0.23
N SER A 79 -2.86 7.91 -1.00
CA SER A 79 -2.94 7.10 -2.21
C SER A 79 -3.45 5.69 -1.89
N GLY A 80 -3.00 5.12 -0.76
CA GLY A 80 -3.50 3.84 -0.28
C GLY A 80 -4.99 3.88 0.02
N VAL A 81 -5.46 4.91 0.71
CA VAL A 81 -6.88 5.10 1.00
C VAL A 81 -7.70 5.18 -0.28
N THR A 82 -7.23 5.96 -1.25
CA THR A 82 -7.91 6.12 -2.54
C THR A 82 -8.04 4.78 -3.25
N HIS A 83 -6.96 4.04 -3.37
CA HIS A 83 -6.97 2.75 -4.07
C HIS A 83 -7.73 1.68 -3.31
N ALA A 84 -7.69 1.68 -1.99
CA ALA A 84 -8.52 0.79 -1.18
C ALA A 84 -10.01 1.08 -1.39
N SER A 85 -10.37 2.35 -1.48
CA SER A 85 -11.75 2.76 -1.77
C SER A 85 -12.20 2.32 -3.15
N ILE A 86 -11.32 2.41 -4.14
CA ILE A 86 -11.59 1.90 -5.50
C ILE A 86 -11.82 0.39 -5.45
N GLY A 87 -10.95 -0.36 -4.81
CA GLY A 87 -11.08 -1.80 -4.68
C GLY A 87 -12.35 -2.21 -3.94
N HIS A 88 -12.69 -1.49 -2.88
CA HIS A 88 -13.93 -1.72 -2.13
C HIS A 88 -15.16 -1.49 -3.02
N THR A 89 -15.19 -0.39 -3.75
CA THR A 89 -16.30 -0.04 -4.65
C THR A 89 -16.43 -1.08 -5.75
N ASP A 90 -15.33 -1.46 -6.39
CA ASP A 90 -15.32 -2.48 -7.44
C ASP A 90 -15.81 -3.82 -6.91
N GLY A 91 -15.41 -4.18 -5.69
CA GLY A 91 -15.87 -5.39 -5.02
C GLY A 91 -17.37 -5.39 -4.77
N LEU A 92 -17.92 -4.26 -4.34
CA LEU A 92 -19.37 -4.12 -4.16
C LEU A 92 -20.12 -4.21 -5.46
N PHE A 93 -19.67 -3.54 -6.50
CA PHE A 93 -20.28 -3.62 -7.83
C PHE A 93 -20.26 -5.04 -8.36
N PHE A 94 -19.13 -5.71 -8.23
CA PHE A 94 -19.01 -7.08 -8.66
C PHE A 94 -20.03 -7.99 -7.95
N ALA A 95 -20.18 -7.83 -6.62
CA ALA A 95 -21.16 -8.58 -5.84
C ALA A 95 -22.60 -8.31 -6.29
N LEU A 96 -22.92 -7.05 -6.60
CA LEU A 96 -24.25 -6.67 -7.05
C LEU A 96 -24.60 -7.25 -8.43
N PHE A 97 -23.66 -7.26 -9.36
CA PHE A 97 -23.90 -7.73 -10.73
C PHE A 97 -23.80 -9.24 -10.88
N HIS A 98 -23.04 -9.91 -10.01
CA HIS A 98 -22.83 -11.36 -10.10
C HIS A 98 -23.55 -12.15 -9.00
N GLY A 99 -24.30 -11.47 -8.13
CA GLY A 99 -25.11 -12.09 -7.10
C GLY A 99 -24.28 -12.69 -5.96
N SER A 100 -24.96 -13.50 -5.12
CA SER A 100 -24.36 -14.11 -3.93
C SER A 100 -23.33 -15.20 -4.24
N GLY A 101 -23.31 -15.69 -5.47
CA GLY A 101 -22.30 -16.62 -5.94
C GLY A 101 -21.07 -15.92 -6.49
N VAL A 102 -20.62 -14.89 -5.81
CA VAL A 102 -19.50 -14.05 -6.27
C VAL A 102 -18.28 -14.90 -6.57
N SER A 103 -17.83 -14.80 -7.82
CA SER A 103 -16.58 -15.42 -8.22
C SER A 103 -15.41 -14.83 -7.41
N THR A 104 -14.51 -15.69 -6.96
CA THR A 104 -13.27 -15.28 -6.31
C THR A 104 -12.19 -14.90 -7.32
N VAL A 105 -12.48 -15.01 -8.61
CA VAL A 105 -11.51 -14.79 -9.68
C VAL A 105 -10.89 -13.41 -9.65
N PRO A 106 -11.65 -12.27 -9.54
CA PRO A 106 -11.01 -10.96 -9.46
C PRO A 106 -10.06 -10.82 -8.27
N THR A 107 -10.43 -11.39 -7.13
CA THR A 107 -9.58 -11.38 -5.93
C THR A 107 -8.34 -12.24 -6.13
N ALA A 108 -8.49 -13.43 -6.74
CA ALA A 108 -7.38 -14.31 -7.03
C ALA A 108 -6.38 -13.67 -8.01
N GLU A 109 -6.90 -12.98 -9.04
CA GLU A 109 -6.07 -12.25 -9.99
C GLU A 109 -5.30 -11.11 -9.31
N LEU A 110 -5.94 -10.36 -8.42
CA LEU A 110 -5.30 -9.29 -7.67
C LEU A 110 -4.22 -9.83 -6.73
N VAL A 111 -4.49 -10.94 -6.04
CA VAL A 111 -3.51 -11.60 -5.18
C VAL A 111 -2.28 -12.02 -5.99
N ALA A 112 -2.50 -12.66 -7.13
CA ALA A 112 -1.41 -13.10 -8.01
C ALA A 112 -0.60 -11.91 -8.52
N GLU A 113 -1.25 -10.82 -8.90
CA GLU A 113 -0.57 -9.59 -9.34
C GLU A 113 0.29 -8.99 -8.23
N VAL A 114 -0.25 -8.88 -7.01
CA VAL A 114 0.49 -8.35 -5.87
C VAL A 114 1.69 -9.25 -5.54
N GLU A 115 1.51 -10.56 -5.53
CA GLU A 115 2.61 -11.50 -5.28
C GLU A 115 3.72 -11.37 -6.32
N GLU A 116 3.36 -11.26 -7.60
CA GLU A 116 4.32 -11.06 -8.67
C GLU A 116 5.09 -9.75 -8.49
N GLN A 117 4.40 -8.67 -8.15
CA GLN A 117 5.02 -7.37 -7.91
C GLN A 117 5.97 -7.40 -6.71
N LEU A 118 5.56 -8.08 -5.62
CA LEU A 118 6.40 -8.23 -4.43
C LEU A 118 7.65 -9.06 -4.73
N ASP A 119 7.51 -10.15 -5.47
CA ASP A 119 8.64 -10.99 -5.86
C ASP A 119 9.65 -10.20 -6.71
N ALA A 120 9.16 -9.43 -7.68
CA ALA A 120 9.99 -8.59 -8.52
C ALA A 120 10.75 -7.54 -7.68
N LEU A 121 10.06 -6.95 -6.71
CA LEU A 121 10.64 -5.94 -5.82
C LEU A 121 11.72 -6.55 -4.91
N GLU A 122 11.47 -7.75 -4.37
CA GLU A 122 12.44 -8.46 -3.55
C GLU A 122 13.69 -8.83 -4.34
N MET A 123 13.52 -9.29 -5.58
CA MET A 123 14.64 -9.61 -6.47
C MET A 123 15.49 -8.36 -6.78
N GLU A 124 14.83 -7.23 -7.04
CA GLU A 124 15.52 -5.97 -7.29
C GLU A 124 16.32 -5.51 -6.06
N TRP A 125 15.71 -5.59 -4.88
CA TRP A 125 16.38 -5.21 -3.63
C TRP A 125 17.54 -6.15 -3.30
N ALA A 126 17.38 -7.44 -3.53
CA ALA A 126 18.44 -8.42 -3.33
C ALA A 126 19.64 -8.14 -4.25
N ALA A 127 19.38 -7.76 -5.49
CA ALA A 127 20.43 -7.40 -6.45
C ALA A 127 21.17 -6.13 -6.02
N GLU A 128 20.45 -5.11 -5.52
CA GLU A 128 21.05 -3.87 -5.04
C GLU A 128 21.82 -4.06 -3.72
N GLY A 129 21.35 -4.97 -2.86
CA GLY A 129 21.95 -5.22 -1.56
C GLY A 129 23.19 -6.08 -1.56
N LYS A 130 23.57 -6.67 -2.70
CA LYS A 130 24.78 -7.47 -2.77
C LYS A 130 25.99 -6.56 -2.90
N PRO A 131 27.01 -6.69 -2.02
CA PRO A 131 28.26 -5.99 -2.21
C PRO A 131 28.86 -6.45 -3.53
N GLY A 132 29.08 -5.47 -4.38
CA GLY A 132 29.66 -5.73 -5.71
C GLY A 132 31.07 -6.26 -5.64
#